data_617b4ba7f00590eb96e6701449b9c277
#
_entry.id   617b4ba7f00590eb96e6701449b9c277
#
_cell.length_a   1.000
_cell.length_b   1.000
_cell.length_c   1.000
_cell.angle_alpha   90.00
_cell.angle_beta   90.00
_cell.angle_gamma   90.00
#
_symmetry.space_group_name_H-M   'P 1'
#
loop_
_entity.id
_entity.type
_entity.pdbx_description
1 polymer ?
#
loop_
_entity_poly.entity_id
_entity_poly.type
_entity_poly.pdbx_seq_one_letter_code
_entity_poly.pdbx_strand_id
1 'polypeptide(L)'
;MVKQALKIGRASCREILTNKDALFNADGSANVTSNNAVLGQAIPYNSNYGISTNPESFADFTYRAYFTDKKNGVVLRHSADGMEEVSNYGMKDYFKDNLRSQTGYIYGSYDEKKNQYNVSLPTSVNNSVSYSESINGWPSRKSFVTE
;
A
#
# COMPACT_ATOMS: atom_id res chain seq x y z
N MET A 1 -19.01 8.37 10.58
CA MET A 1 -17.70 7.84 10.17
C MET A 1 -17.23 8.62 8.95
N VAL A 2 -16.13 9.29 9.02
CA VAL A 2 -15.56 10.02 7.87
C VAL A 2 -15.04 8.99 6.89
N LYS A 3 -15.53 8.98 5.66
CA LYS A 3 -14.99 8.13 4.61
C LYS A 3 -13.71 8.78 4.09
N GLN A 4 -12.68 7.99 3.96
CA GLN A 4 -11.35 8.39 3.48
C GLN A 4 -11.03 7.61 2.21
N ALA A 5 -10.38 8.27 1.27
CA ALA A 5 -9.87 7.65 0.06
C ALA A 5 -8.34 7.74 0.05
N LEU A 6 -7.68 6.66 -0.27
CA LEU A 6 -6.23 6.62 -0.42
C LEU A 6 -5.86 6.99 -1.86
N LYS A 7 -5.07 8.04 -2.03
CA LYS A 7 -4.46 8.37 -3.32
C LYS A 7 -2.99 8.01 -3.30
N ILE A 8 -2.61 7.04 -4.13
CA ILE A 8 -1.24 6.59 -4.27
C ILE A 8 -0.68 7.15 -5.57
N GLY A 9 0.35 7.97 -5.46
CA GLY A 9 1.10 8.49 -6.61
C GLY A 9 2.44 7.76 -6.78
N ARG A 10 3.19 8.13 -7.81
CA ARG A 10 4.50 7.50 -8.10
C ARG A 10 5.52 7.63 -6.97
N ALA A 11 5.51 8.74 -6.25
CA ALA A 11 6.48 9.04 -5.19
C ALA A 11 5.83 9.65 -3.94
N SER A 12 4.51 9.58 -3.81
CA SER A 12 3.81 10.11 -2.64
C SER A 12 2.48 9.42 -2.42
N CYS A 13 2.13 9.23 -1.16
CA CYS A 13 0.83 8.75 -0.74
C CYS A 13 0.10 9.87 -0.02
N ARG A 14 -1.20 9.99 -0.26
CA ARG A 14 -2.06 10.99 0.38
C ARG A 14 -3.38 10.35 0.78
N GLU A 15 -3.86 10.75 1.91
CA GLU A 15 -5.21 10.47 2.34
C GLU A 15 -6.12 11.63 1.92
N ILE A 16 -7.29 11.34 1.38
CA ILE A 16 -8.26 12.33 0.95
C ILE A 16 -9.55 12.10 1.70
N LEU A 17 -10.04 13.12 2.38
CA LEU A 17 -11.37 13.12 2.97
C LEU A 17 -12.40 13.10 1.85
N THR A 18 -13.41 12.24 1.98
CA THR A 18 -14.51 12.16 1.01
C THR A 18 -15.79 12.74 1.59
N ASN A 19 -16.43 13.63 0.83
CA ASN A 19 -17.71 14.28 1.15
C ASN A 19 -17.75 15.13 2.45
N LYS A 20 -16.60 15.47 3.04
CA LYS A 20 -16.52 16.26 4.27
C LYS A 20 -15.24 17.07 4.35
N ASP A 21 -15.37 18.29 4.80
CA ASP A 21 -14.26 19.15 5.20
C ASP A 21 -14.26 19.34 6.71
N ALA A 22 -13.08 19.32 7.31
CA ALA A 22 -12.91 19.65 8.72
C ALA A 22 -12.70 21.17 8.86
N LEU A 23 -13.65 21.85 9.50
CA LEU A 23 -13.50 23.24 9.93
C LEU A 23 -13.13 23.25 11.41
N PHE A 24 -12.06 23.94 11.74
CA PHE A 24 -11.65 24.13 13.11
C PHE A 24 -12.22 25.44 13.64
N ASN A 25 -12.94 25.37 14.75
CA ASN A 25 -13.39 26.56 15.47
C ASN A 25 -12.23 27.26 16.17
N ALA A 26 -12.41 28.50 16.58
CA ALA A 26 -11.41 29.29 17.30
C ALA A 26 -10.99 28.67 18.65
N ASP A 27 -11.80 27.78 19.22
CA ASP A 27 -11.53 26.99 20.42
C ASP A 27 -10.74 25.69 20.17
N GLY A 28 -10.40 25.39 18.88
CA GLY A 28 -9.70 24.18 18.49
C GLY A 28 -10.58 22.96 18.29
N SER A 29 -11.90 23.07 18.50
CA SER A 29 -12.83 21.97 18.23
C SER A 29 -13.05 21.80 16.72
N ALA A 30 -13.04 20.54 16.25
CA ALA A 30 -13.28 20.22 14.85
C ALA A 30 -14.77 20.07 14.56
N ASN A 31 -15.30 20.92 13.69
CA ASN A 31 -16.63 20.74 13.09
C ASN A 31 -16.49 20.12 11.69
N VAL A 32 -17.21 19.04 11.47
CA VAL A 32 -17.25 18.38 10.16
C VAL A 32 -18.47 18.91 9.40
N THR A 33 -18.23 19.66 8.33
CA THR A 33 -19.28 20.13 7.43
C THR A 33 -19.42 19.23 6.22
N SER A 34 -20.67 19.01 5.77
CA SER A 34 -20.91 18.32 4.50
C SER A 34 -20.50 19.24 3.34
N ASN A 35 -19.66 18.75 2.44
CA ASN A 35 -19.27 19.45 1.23
C ASN A 35 -19.92 18.78 0.01
N ASN A 36 -20.36 19.57 -0.96
CA ASN A 36 -20.86 19.06 -2.24
C ASN A 36 -19.74 18.51 -3.13
N ALA A 37 -18.47 18.79 -2.82
CA ALA A 37 -17.33 18.20 -3.51
C ALA A 37 -17.12 16.75 -3.03
N VAL A 38 -16.97 15.84 -3.97
CA VAL A 38 -16.75 14.40 -3.67
C VAL A 38 -15.43 14.18 -2.96
N LEU A 39 -14.41 14.97 -3.29
CA LEU A 39 -13.08 14.92 -2.70
C LEU A 39 -12.84 16.19 -1.88
N GLY A 40 -12.55 16.03 -0.61
CA GLY A 40 -12.16 17.10 0.30
C GLY A 40 -10.65 17.30 0.37
N GLN A 41 -10.17 17.73 1.51
CA GLN A 41 -8.76 18.03 1.74
C GLN A 41 -7.88 16.77 1.62
N ALA A 42 -6.76 16.91 0.89
CA ALA A 42 -5.74 15.87 0.79
C ALA A 42 -4.68 16.06 1.88
N ILE A 43 -4.52 15.05 2.72
CA ILE A 43 -3.53 15.04 3.80
C ILE A 43 -2.34 14.17 3.34
N PRO A 44 -1.15 14.74 3.12
CA PRO A 44 0.01 13.96 2.73
C PRO A 44 0.51 13.11 3.92
N TYR A 45 0.87 11.87 3.65
CA TYR A 45 1.65 11.10 4.61
C TYR A 45 3.08 11.65 4.70
N ASN A 46 3.63 11.66 5.91
CA ASN A 46 5.02 12.08 6.14
C ASN A 46 6.00 10.97 5.72
N SER A 47 5.89 10.54 4.47
CA SER A 47 6.75 9.48 3.91
C SER A 47 6.94 9.71 2.41
N ASN A 48 8.13 9.37 1.90
CA ASN A 48 8.46 9.44 0.48
C ASN A 48 8.12 8.15 -0.29
N TYR A 49 7.09 7.43 0.16
CA TYR A 49 6.64 6.20 -0.48
C TYR A 49 5.62 6.48 -1.57
N GLY A 50 5.64 5.64 -2.61
CA GLY A 50 4.69 5.67 -3.70
C GLY A 50 4.62 4.33 -4.43
N ILE A 51 3.63 4.16 -5.29
CA ILE A 51 3.48 2.93 -6.08
C ILE A 51 4.48 2.83 -7.24
N SER A 52 5.28 3.89 -7.43
CA SER A 52 6.27 3.97 -8.51
C SER A 52 5.61 3.81 -9.89
N THR A 53 6.08 2.86 -10.70
CA THR A 53 5.56 2.57 -12.05
C THR A 53 4.78 1.26 -12.12
N ASN A 54 4.47 0.67 -11.00
CA ASN A 54 3.86 -0.66 -10.93
C ASN A 54 2.50 -0.65 -10.19
N PRO A 55 1.46 -0.03 -10.75
CA PRO A 55 0.13 -0.02 -10.16
C PRO A 55 -0.48 -1.43 -10.04
N GLU A 56 -0.03 -2.37 -10.84
CA GLU A 56 -0.44 -3.78 -10.83
C GLU A 56 -0.05 -4.52 -9.55
N SER A 57 0.84 -3.94 -8.76
CA SER A 57 1.19 -4.47 -7.43
C SER A 57 0.15 -4.17 -6.36
N PHE A 58 -0.82 -3.31 -6.66
CA PHE A 58 -1.86 -2.92 -5.71
C PHE A 58 -2.86 -4.05 -5.48
N ALA A 59 -3.13 -4.34 -4.22
CA ALA A 59 -4.24 -5.17 -3.80
C ALA A 59 -4.83 -4.64 -2.50
N ASP A 60 -6.14 -4.64 -2.40
CA ASP A 60 -6.85 -4.21 -1.20
C ASP A 60 -7.67 -5.37 -0.61
N PHE A 61 -7.83 -5.32 0.68
CA PHE A 61 -8.70 -6.23 1.41
C PHE A 61 -9.24 -5.55 2.68
N THR A 62 -10.54 -5.38 2.72
CA THR A 62 -11.29 -4.78 3.84
C THR A 62 -10.82 -3.37 4.18
N TYR A 63 -9.94 -3.21 5.17
CA TYR A 63 -9.42 -1.92 5.66
C TYR A 63 -7.93 -1.74 5.39
N ARG A 64 -7.35 -2.61 4.59
CA ARG A 64 -5.93 -2.64 4.29
C ARG A 64 -5.71 -2.59 2.80
N ALA A 65 -4.65 -1.91 2.40
CA ALA A 65 -4.18 -1.90 1.03
C ALA A 65 -2.69 -2.21 1.02
N TYR A 66 -2.28 -2.99 0.04
CA TYR A 66 -0.90 -3.42 -0.15
C TYR A 66 -0.41 -2.97 -1.51
N PHE A 67 0.83 -2.56 -1.59
CA PHE A 67 1.48 -2.23 -2.85
C PHE A 67 3.01 -2.24 -2.70
N THR A 68 3.70 -2.19 -3.83
CA THR A 68 5.15 -2.15 -3.85
C THR A 68 5.67 -0.79 -4.29
N ASP A 69 6.71 -0.31 -3.63
CA ASP A 69 7.51 0.81 -4.09
C ASP A 69 8.83 0.30 -4.67
N LYS A 70 8.87 0.15 -5.97
CA LYS A 70 10.06 -0.32 -6.70
C LYS A 70 11.25 0.60 -6.49
N LYS A 71 11.06 1.92 -6.46
CA LYS A 71 12.12 2.91 -6.31
C LYS A 71 12.85 2.74 -4.98
N ASN A 72 12.09 2.58 -3.91
CA ASN A 72 12.64 2.37 -2.56
C ASN A 72 12.98 0.90 -2.29
N GLY A 73 12.45 -0.03 -3.08
CA GLY A 73 12.67 -1.48 -2.92
C GLY A 73 11.95 -2.04 -1.70
N VAL A 74 10.73 -1.57 -1.43
CA VAL A 74 9.95 -1.95 -0.26
C VAL A 74 8.53 -2.37 -0.64
N VAL A 75 7.94 -3.20 0.20
CA VAL A 75 6.53 -3.56 0.17
C VAL A 75 5.82 -2.86 1.31
N LEU A 76 4.71 -2.21 1.00
CA LEU A 76 3.98 -1.35 1.92
C LEU A 76 2.59 -1.88 2.20
N ARG A 77 2.17 -1.73 3.43
CA ARG A 77 0.80 -1.91 3.89
C ARG A 77 0.24 -0.58 4.36
N HIS A 78 -0.91 -0.20 3.86
CA HIS A 78 -1.70 0.90 4.38
C HIS A 78 -2.86 0.35 5.22
N SER A 79 -3.07 0.91 6.38
CA SER A 79 -4.18 0.57 7.28
C SER A 79 -4.64 1.83 8.04
N ALA A 80 -5.62 1.68 8.94
CA ALA A 80 -6.05 2.76 9.83
C ALA A 80 -4.93 3.33 10.70
N ASP A 81 -3.91 2.51 11.00
CA ASP A 81 -2.73 2.92 11.77
C ASP A 81 -1.68 3.67 10.93
N GLY A 82 -1.92 3.83 9.64
CA GLY A 82 -1.05 4.53 8.70
C GLY A 82 -0.33 3.59 7.72
N MET A 83 0.86 3.99 7.30
CA MET A 83 1.68 3.28 6.33
C MET A 83 2.80 2.52 7.02
N GLU A 84 2.95 1.24 6.70
CA GLU A 84 3.96 0.36 7.28
C GLU A 84 4.75 -0.40 6.20
N GLU A 85 6.05 -0.54 6.41
CA GLU A 85 6.93 -1.36 5.56
C GLU A 85 6.89 -2.83 5.99
N VAL A 86 6.06 -3.64 5.34
CA VAL A 86 5.97 -5.09 5.66
C VAL A 86 7.16 -5.88 5.12
N SER A 87 7.93 -5.33 4.20
CA SER A 87 9.20 -5.93 3.75
C SER A 87 10.25 -6.03 4.87
N ASN A 88 10.17 -5.21 5.91
CA ASN A 88 11.11 -5.23 7.04
C ASN A 88 10.99 -6.50 7.90
N TYR A 89 9.90 -7.25 7.77
CA TYR A 89 9.71 -8.52 8.48
C TYR A 89 10.49 -9.67 7.83
N GLY A 90 11.80 -9.61 7.92
CA GLY A 90 12.71 -10.68 7.49
C GLY A 90 13.06 -10.72 5.99
N MET A 91 12.53 -9.80 5.17
CA MET A 91 12.74 -9.83 3.71
C MET A 91 13.25 -8.51 3.14
N LYS A 92 13.81 -7.64 3.97
CA LYS A 92 14.25 -6.29 3.58
C LYS A 92 15.23 -6.29 2.41
N ASP A 93 16.32 -7.02 2.54
CA ASP A 93 17.37 -7.07 1.51
C ASP A 93 16.88 -7.77 0.25
N TYR A 94 16.09 -8.83 0.40
CA TYR A 94 15.47 -9.53 -0.71
C TYR A 94 14.64 -8.60 -1.58
N PHE A 95 13.74 -7.82 -0.99
CA PHE A 95 12.92 -6.88 -1.74
C PHE A 95 13.70 -5.71 -2.31
N LYS A 96 14.67 -5.19 -1.56
CA LYS A 96 15.54 -4.10 -2.02
C LYS A 96 16.27 -4.47 -3.31
N ASP A 97 16.82 -5.67 -3.38
CA ASP A 97 17.58 -6.14 -4.53
C ASP A 97 16.66 -6.54 -5.70
N ASN A 98 15.62 -7.31 -5.42
CA ASN A 98 14.77 -7.90 -6.46
C ASN A 98 13.72 -6.92 -7.01
N LEU A 99 13.16 -6.03 -6.20
CA LEU A 99 12.21 -5.02 -6.69
C LEU A 99 12.92 -4.00 -7.59
N ARG A 100 14.10 -3.55 -7.21
CA ARG A 100 14.85 -2.57 -8.01
C ARG A 100 15.35 -3.13 -9.33
N SER A 101 15.73 -4.40 -9.35
CA SER A 101 16.20 -5.09 -10.56
C SER A 101 15.09 -5.55 -11.48
N GLN A 102 13.82 -5.53 -11.02
CA GLN A 102 12.67 -5.91 -11.84
C GLN A 102 12.49 -4.97 -13.02
N THR A 103 12.56 -5.46 -14.26
CA THR A 103 12.38 -4.68 -15.49
C THR A 103 10.92 -4.68 -15.99
N GLY A 104 10.16 -5.74 -15.68
CA GLY A 104 8.75 -5.89 -16.02
C GLY A 104 7.78 -5.43 -14.92
N TYR A 105 6.54 -5.82 -15.08
CA TYR A 105 5.50 -5.57 -14.11
C TYR A 105 5.74 -6.32 -12.79
N ILE A 106 5.21 -5.77 -11.72
CA ILE A 106 5.13 -6.41 -10.42
C ILE A 106 3.65 -6.62 -10.16
N TYR A 107 3.24 -7.86 -9.95
CA TYR A 107 1.84 -8.17 -9.71
C TYR A 107 1.58 -8.38 -8.23
N GLY A 108 0.52 -7.77 -7.74
CA GLY A 108 0.01 -7.96 -6.39
C GLY A 108 -1.36 -8.63 -6.43
N SER A 109 -1.61 -9.53 -5.51
CA SER A 109 -2.92 -10.12 -5.32
C SER A 109 -3.15 -10.45 -3.85
N TYR A 110 -4.41 -10.44 -3.42
CA TYR A 110 -4.77 -10.83 -2.07
C TYR A 110 -5.57 -12.14 -2.07
N ASP A 111 -5.09 -13.10 -1.32
CA ASP A 111 -5.78 -14.39 -1.10
C ASP A 111 -6.61 -14.29 0.19
N GLU A 112 -7.91 -14.08 0.05
CA GLU A 112 -8.85 -13.93 1.17
C GLU A 112 -8.95 -15.20 2.03
N LYS A 113 -8.80 -16.39 1.44
CA LYS A 113 -8.91 -17.66 2.17
C LYS A 113 -7.74 -17.88 3.12
N LYS A 114 -6.56 -17.45 2.70
CA LYS A 114 -5.32 -17.58 3.47
C LYS A 114 -4.94 -16.32 4.23
N ASN A 115 -5.65 -15.20 4.00
CA ASN A 115 -5.31 -13.88 4.50
C ASN A 115 -3.85 -13.51 4.20
N GLN A 116 -3.48 -13.63 2.91
CA GLN A 116 -2.12 -13.39 2.46
C GLN A 116 -2.09 -12.44 1.27
N TYR A 117 -1.20 -11.47 1.31
CA TYR A 117 -0.84 -10.67 0.17
C TYR A 117 0.29 -11.33 -0.62
N ASN A 118 0.09 -11.56 -1.90
CA ASN A 118 1.05 -12.19 -2.79
C ASN A 118 1.70 -11.14 -3.68
N VAL A 119 3.02 -11.17 -3.76
CA VAL A 119 3.81 -10.34 -4.68
C VAL A 119 4.51 -11.25 -5.66
N SER A 120 4.29 -11.03 -6.95
CA SER A 120 4.92 -11.78 -8.04
C SER A 120 5.98 -10.93 -8.74
N LEU A 121 7.18 -11.48 -8.87
CA LEU A 121 8.36 -10.85 -9.48
C LEU A 121 8.81 -11.68 -10.69
N PRO A 122 8.16 -11.56 -11.86
CA PRO A 122 8.38 -12.46 -12.99
C PRO A 122 9.77 -12.32 -13.63
N THR A 123 10.33 -11.13 -13.66
CA THR A 123 11.57 -10.89 -14.44
C THR A 123 12.83 -11.04 -13.60
N SER A 124 12.82 -10.61 -12.34
CA SER A 124 14.03 -10.64 -11.50
C SER A 124 14.34 -12.04 -10.97
N VAL A 125 13.35 -12.71 -10.39
CA VAL A 125 13.51 -14.00 -9.70
C VAL A 125 12.51 -15.07 -10.12
N ASN A 126 11.57 -14.72 -10.98
CA ASN A 126 10.52 -15.61 -11.51
C ASN A 126 9.80 -16.41 -10.39
N ASN A 127 9.39 -15.72 -9.36
CA ASN A 127 8.66 -16.30 -8.25
C ASN A 127 7.67 -15.34 -7.60
N SER A 128 6.83 -15.88 -6.74
CA SER A 128 5.89 -15.14 -5.91
C SER A 128 6.17 -15.39 -4.44
N VAL A 129 6.11 -14.35 -3.64
CA VAL A 129 6.22 -14.41 -2.18
C VAL A 129 4.94 -13.93 -1.53
N SER A 130 4.58 -14.53 -0.41
CA SER A 130 3.32 -14.25 0.27
C SER A 130 3.57 -13.69 1.66
N TYR A 131 2.97 -12.54 1.94
CA TYR A 131 2.95 -11.94 3.27
C TYR A 131 1.70 -12.37 4.03
N SER A 132 1.83 -12.74 5.29
CA SER A 132 0.73 -13.11 6.16
C SER A 132 0.66 -12.19 7.37
N GLU A 133 -0.52 -11.59 7.56
CA GLU A 133 -0.81 -10.73 8.72
C GLU A 133 -0.78 -11.51 10.05
N SER A 134 -1.23 -12.76 10.05
CA SER A 134 -1.33 -13.56 11.28
C SER A 134 0.01 -13.84 11.95
N ILE A 135 1.08 -13.87 11.16
CA ILE A 135 2.44 -14.11 11.65
C ILE A 135 3.36 -12.90 11.47
N ASN A 136 2.86 -11.79 10.92
CA ASN A 136 3.64 -10.61 10.56
C ASN A 136 4.93 -10.98 9.83
N GLY A 137 4.79 -11.74 8.76
CA GLY A 137 5.97 -12.24 8.04
C GLY A 137 5.65 -12.88 6.69
N TRP A 138 6.69 -13.43 6.05
CA TRP A 138 6.67 -13.98 4.71
C TRP A 138 6.80 -15.51 4.75
N PRO A 139 5.71 -16.26 5.00
CA PRO A 139 5.79 -17.71 5.22
C PRO A 139 6.02 -18.54 3.96
N SER A 140 5.68 -18.00 2.79
CA SER A 140 5.63 -18.78 1.56
C SER A 140 6.37 -18.12 0.43
N ARG A 141 7.17 -18.93 -0.28
CA ARG A 141 7.74 -18.61 -1.58
C ARG A 141 7.23 -19.63 -2.60
N LYS A 142 6.68 -19.17 -3.69
CA LYS A 142 6.05 -19.99 -4.72
C LYS A 142 6.80 -19.84 -6.03
N SER A 143 7.01 -20.94 -6.75
CA SER A 143 7.70 -20.94 -8.06
C SER A 143 6.81 -20.52 -9.23
N PHE A 144 5.53 -20.26 -9.03
CA PHE A 144 4.66 -19.74 -10.08
C PHE A 144 4.57 -18.22 -10.02
N VAL A 145 4.30 -17.62 -11.17
CA VAL A 145 4.03 -16.20 -11.34
C VAL A 145 2.61 -16.07 -11.87
N THR A 146 1.86 -15.12 -11.33
CA THR A 146 0.56 -14.74 -11.89
C THR A 146 0.79 -14.00 -13.22
N GLU A 147 0.11 -14.44 -14.26
CA GLU A 147 0.02 -13.74 -15.55
C GLU A 147 -1.00 -12.61 -15.48
#